data_a36c58f112c68f2be45af60c3b0ea706
#
_entry.id   a36c58f112c68f2be45af60c3b0ea706
#
_cell.length_a   1.000
_cell.length_b   1.000
_cell.length_c   1.000
_cell.angle_alpha   90.00
_cell.angle_beta   90.00
_cell.angle_gamma   90.00
#
_symmetry.space_group_name_H-M   'P 1'
#
loop_
_entity.id
_entity.type
_entity.pdbx_description
1 polymer ?
#
loop_
_entity_poly.entity_id
_entity_poly.type
_entity_poly.pdbx_seq_one_letter_code
_entity_poly.pdbx_strand_id
1 'polypeptide(L)'
;GNFGSIDGDGAAAMRYTEARMAKIAETMLTDIEKNTVDFMPNYDDRLQEPTVLPAKIPALLINGSSGIAVGMATNIPPHNLTEVIDGIIKIIDEDNVTDEQLMEIIKGPDFPTGGMILGTTGINEAYRTGRGKIRVRAVTNIEPMNNGKNRIIVTELPYMVNKARLIEKIAELVRDKKIDGITDLRDESDRQGMRICIELRRDVNPNVVLNLLYKHTQLQDTFGVIMLALVNNQPKVLNLLDMLNYYLMHQKEVVTRRTKYDLNKAEERAHLLEGLLIALDHIDEVISIIRGSKTTPEAKEKLMNRFG
;
A
#
# COMPACT_ATOMS: atom_id res chain seq x y z
N GLY A 1 -3.22 4.88 20.29
CA GLY A 1 -2.63 6.21 20.16
C GLY A 1 -3.32 7.04 19.09
N ASN A 2 -3.11 8.35 19.10
CA ASN A 2 -3.60 9.23 18.06
C ASN A 2 -2.56 9.31 16.93
N PHE A 3 -2.93 8.84 15.74
CA PHE A 3 -2.09 8.84 14.52
C PHE A 3 -2.61 9.80 13.44
N GLY A 4 -3.54 10.68 13.78
CA GLY A 4 -4.23 11.60 12.89
C GLY A 4 -5.71 11.27 12.72
N SER A 5 -6.44 12.14 12.03
CA SER A 5 -7.87 11.96 11.76
C SER A 5 -8.28 12.50 10.39
N ILE A 6 -9.53 12.16 9.98
CA ILE A 6 -10.15 12.70 8.76
C ILE A 6 -10.38 14.22 8.84
N ASP A 7 -10.32 14.81 10.05
CA ASP A 7 -10.39 16.26 10.27
C ASP A 7 -9.06 16.97 10.06
N GLY A 8 -8.00 16.21 9.75
CA GLY A 8 -6.67 16.75 9.52
C GLY A 8 -5.89 17.03 10.81
N ASP A 9 -6.32 16.46 11.93
CA ASP A 9 -5.55 16.52 13.17
C ASP A 9 -4.19 15.87 13.00
N GLY A 10 -3.16 16.51 13.54
CA GLY A 10 -1.83 15.94 13.58
C GLY A 10 -1.74 14.71 14.50
N ALA A 11 -0.81 13.81 14.20
CA ALA A 11 -0.50 12.70 15.09
C ALA A 11 0.02 13.22 16.45
N ALA A 12 -0.26 12.51 17.53
CA ALA A 12 0.32 12.80 18.84
C ALA A 12 1.85 12.65 18.79
N ALA A 13 2.55 13.35 19.71
CA ALA A 13 3.99 13.22 19.81
C ALA A 13 4.40 11.74 20.05
N MET A 14 5.49 11.29 19.43
CA MET A 14 5.93 9.89 19.44
C MET A 14 6.06 9.30 20.86
N ARG A 15 6.39 10.11 21.86
CA ARG A 15 6.48 9.67 23.27
C ARG A 15 5.15 9.21 23.88
N TYR A 16 4.02 9.51 23.26
CA TYR A 16 2.68 9.12 23.74
C TYR A 16 2.06 7.98 22.93
N THR A 17 2.75 7.50 21.91
CA THR A 17 2.21 6.49 20.99
C THR A 17 3.13 5.29 20.89
N GLU A 18 2.53 4.11 20.86
CA GLU A 18 3.20 2.85 20.52
C GLU A 18 2.62 2.33 19.22
N ALA A 19 3.47 1.88 18.30
CA ALA A 19 3.07 1.22 17.08
C ALA A 19 3.57 -0.23 17.08
N ARG A 20 2.74 -1.14 16.61
CA ARG A 20 3.09 -2.54 16.36
C ARG A 20 2.72 -2.90 14.94
N MET A 21 3.59 -3.63 14.26
CA MET A 21 3.28 -4.12 12.92
C MET A 21 2.11 -5.10 12.96
N ALA A 22 1.16 -4.91 12.05
CA ALA A 22 0.14 -5.91 11.80
C ALA A 22 0.78 -7.12 11.09
N LYS A 23 0.19 -8.31 11.21
CA LYS A 23 0.69 -9.54 10.57
C LYS A 23 0.90 -9.39 9.07
N ILE A 24 0.02 -8.66 8.39
CA ILE A 24 0.17 -8.39 6.96
C ILE A 24 1.39 -7.51 6.66
N ALA A 25 1.73 -6.55 7.55
CA ALA A 25 2.92 -5.71 7.38
C ALA A 25 4.21 -6.51 7.55
N GLU A 26 4.23 -7.55 8.40
CA GLU A 26 5.37 -8.46 8.56
C GLU A 26 5.71 -9.19 7.25
N THR A 27 4.70 -9.45 6.40
CA THR A 27 4.91 -10.10 5.10
C THR A 27 5.73 -9.27 4.12
N MET A 28 5.82 -7.96 4.33
CA MET A 28 6.67 -7.06 3.54
C MET A 28 8.16 -7.34 3.75
N LEU A 29 8.54 -7.84 4.93
CA LEU A 29 9.93 -8.09 5.35
C LEU A 29 10.29 -9.57 5.32
N THR A 30 9.35 -10.46 4.99
CA THR A 30 9.59 -11.91 5.01
C THR A 30 10.75 -12.29 4.11
N ASP A 31 11.67 -13.11 4.63
CA ASP A 31 12.86 -13.61 3.95
C ASP A 31 13.88 -12.52 3.55
N ILE A 32 13.84 -11.32 4.16
CA ILE A 32 14.79 -10.24 3.88
C ILE A 32 16.24 -10.63 4.23
N GLU A 33 16.43 -11.48 5.23
CA GLU A 33 17.71 -12.03 5.68
C GLU A 33 18.29 -13.10 4.74
N LYS A 34 17.51 -13.57 3.76
CA LYS A 34 17.90 -14.61 2.80
C LYS A 34 18.47 -14.07 1.49
N ASN A 35 19.05 -12.90 1.53
CA ASN A 35 19.66 -12.25 0.35
C ASN A 35 18.68 -12.06 -0.82
N THR A 36 17.40 -11.84 -0.51
CA THR A 36 16.33 -11.68 -1.49
C THR A 36 16.32 -10.33 -2.20
N VAL A 37 16.91 -9.31 -1.56
CA VAL A 37 17.03 -7.93 -2.08
C VAL A 37 18.44 -7.41 -1.85
N ASP A 38 18.79 -6.35 -2.59
CA ASP A 38 20.09 -5.70 -2.43
C ASP A 38 20.04 -4.69 -1.28
N PHE A 39 21.19 -4.50 -0.65
CA PHE A 39 21.39 -3.53 0.42
C PHE A 39 22.37 -2.46 -0.03
N MET A 40 22.20 -1.26 0.49
CA MET A 40 23.10 -0.14 0.30
C MET A 40 23.44 0.52 1.64
N PRO A 41 24.55 1.26 1.76
CA PRO A 41 24.84 2.05 2.95
C PRO A 41 23.73 3.08 3.22
N ASN A 42 23.40 3.30 4.50
CA ASN A 42 22.50 4.37 4.91
C ASN A 42 23.19 5.76 4.78
N TYR A 43 22.48 6.84 5.14
CA TYR A 43 22.95 8.23 4.96
C TYR A 43 24.29 8.56 5.62
N ASP A 44 24.72 7.83 6.66
CA ASP A 44 25.98 8.04 7.39
C ASP A 44 26.99 6.88 7.24
N ASP A 45 26.75 5.95 6.33
CA ASP A 45 27.56 4.76 6.01
C ASP A 45 27.81 3.80 7.20
N ARG A 46 27.04 3.93 8.29
CA ARG A 46 27.23 3.09 9.49
C ARG A 46 26.44 1.79 9.44
N LEU A 47 25.32 1.81 8.75
CA LEU A 47 24.40 0.66 8.63
C LEU A 47 24.09 0.41 7.17
N GLN A 48 23.48 -0.75 6.91
CA GLN A 48 22.98 -1.11 5.59
C GLN A 48 21.44 -1.04 5.60
N GLU A 49 20.87 -0.51 4.53
CA GLU A 49 19.43 -0.50 4.32
C GLU A 49 19.06 -1.19 3.01
N PRO A 50 17.90 -1.87 2.92
CA PRO A 50 17.47 -2.53 1.70
C PRO A 50 17.10 -1.47 0.65
N THR A 51 17.49 -1.71 -0.61
CA THR A 51 17.10 -0.85 -1.74
C THR A 51 15.61 -0.92 -2.04
N VAL A 52 15.02 -2.10 -1.86
CA VAL A 52 13.59 -2.41 -1.95
C VAL A 52 13.25 -3.49 -0.93
N LEU A 53 11.98 -3.65 -0.59
CA LEU A 53 11.52 -4.74 0.28
C LEU A 53 11.17 -5.98 -0.52
N PRO A 54 11.26 -7.20 0.05
CA PRO A 54 10.78 -8.43 -0.59
C PRO A 54 9.29 -8.39 -0.95
N ALA A 55 8.49 -7.76 -0.11
CA ALA A 55 7.09 -7.35 -0.34
C ALA A 55 6.19 -8.43 -0.95
N LYS A 56 5.78 -9.43 -0.16
CA LYS A 56 4.89 -10.52 -0.62
C LYS A 56 3.52 -10.08 -1.12
N ILE A 57 3.15 -8.81 -0.90
CA ILE A 57 1.92 -8.19 -1.40
C ILE A 57 2.25 -6.97 -2.26
N PRO A 58 1.46 -6.65 -3.29
CA PRO A 58 1.67 -5.51 -4.18
C PRO A 58 1.25 -4.19 -3.51
N ALA A 59 1.98 -3.80 -2.44
CA ALA A 59 1.62 -2.73 -1.53
C ALA A 59 1.43 -1.37 -2.22
N LEU A 60 2.16 -1.09 -3.30
CA LEU A 60 2.03 0.17 -4.03
C LEU A 60 0.62 0.38 -4.61
N LEU A 61 0.01 -0.66 -5.17
CA LEU A 61 -1.37 -0.59 -5.68
C LEU A 61 -2.41 -0.70 -4.57
N ILE A 62 -2.17 -1.54 -3.55
CA ILE A 62 -3.14 -1.74 -2.47
C ILE A 62 -3.27 -0.49 -1.61
N ASN A 63 -2.15 0.10 -1.19
CA ASN A 63 -2.16 1.29 -0.33
C ASN A 63 -2.26 2.59 -1.13
N GLY A 64 -1.89 2.56 -2.41
CA GLY A 64 -1.67 3.78 -3.16
C GLY A 64 -0.42 4.54 -2.70
N SER A 65 -0.17 5.66 -3.33
CA SER A 65 0.92 6.57 -2.95
C SER A 65 0.62 7.99 -3.42
N SER A 66 0.96 8.97 -2.62
CA SER A 66 0.89 10.39 -3.00
C SER A 66 2.19 11.07 -2.61
N GLY A 67 2.79 11.78 -3.56
CA GLY A 67 4.04 12.49 -3.33
C GLY A 67 4.30 13.54 -4.39
N ILE A 68 4.99 14.61 -3.96
CA ILE A 68 5.36 15.74 -4.80
C ILE A 68 6.88 15.91 -4.72
N ALA A 69 7.54 15.85 -5.87
CA ALA A 69 8.95 16.12 -6.02
C ALA A 69 9.17 17.29 -6.99
N VAL A 70 10.42 17.75 -7.12
CA VAL A 70 10.75 18.79 -8.10
C VAL A 70 10.63 18.21 -9.52
N GLY A 71 9.74 18.77 -10.31
CA GLY A 71 9.52 18.37 -11.70
C GLY A 71 8.66 17.12 -11.90
N MET A 72 8.22 16.43 -10.85
CA MET A 72 7.38 15.24 -10.96
C MET A 72 6.48 15.04 -9.73
N ALA A 73 5.36 14.35 -9.93
CA ALA A 73 4.46 13.97 -8.85
C ALA A 73 3.92 12.56 -9.10
N THR A 74 3.60 11.86 -8.02
CA THR A 74 2.85 10.60 -8.06
C THR A 74 1.55 10.75 -7.28
N ASN A 75 0.50 10.13 -7.75
CA ASN A 75 -0.79 10.05 -7.07
C ASN A 75 -1.51 8.78 -7.50
N ILE A 76 -1.12 7.67 -6.88
CA ILE A 76 -1.64 6.33 -7.17
C ILE A 76 -2.78 6.06 -6.20
N PRO A 77 -4.00 5.77 -6.68
CA PRO A 77 -5.12 5.45 -5.80
C PRO A 77 -4.95 4.06 -5.18
N PRO A 78 -5.48 3.82 -3.97
CA PRO A 78 -5.53 2.50 -3.37
C PRO A 78 -6.51 1.58 -4.10
N HIS A 79 -6.26 0.26 -4.04
CA HIS A 79 -7.05 -0.77 -4.72
C HIS A 79 -7.38 -1.93 -3.78
N ASN A 80 -8.40 -2.69 -4.14
CA ASN A 80 -8.79 -3.89 -3.40
C ASN A 80 -7.73 -4.99 -3.54
N LEU A 81 -7.32 -5.56 -2.39
CA LEU A 81 -6.28 -6.60 -2.34
C LEU A 81 -6.66 -7.82 -3.18
N THR A 82 -7.90 -8.30 -3.09
CA THR A 82 -8.35 -9.51 -3.79
C THR A 82 -8.32 -9.27 -5.30
N GLU A 83 -8.88 -8.15 -5.78
CA GLU A 83 -8.90 -7.81 -7.21
C GLU A 83 -7.49 -7.71 -7.79
N VAL A 84 -6.55 -7.08 -7.06
CA VAL A 84 -5.16 -6.94 -7.51
C VAL A 84 -4.46 -8.30 -7.57
N ILE A 85 -4.65 -9.17 -6.58
CA ILE A 85 -4.08 -10.53 -6.58
C ILE A 85 -4.70 -11.37 -7.71
N ASP A 86 -6.00 -11.30 -7.93
CA ASP A 86 -6.67 -12.02 -9.03
C ASP A 86 -6.15 -11.55 -10.40
N GLY A 87 -5.88 -10.24 -10.54
CA GLY A 87 -5.22 -9.69 -11.73
C GLY A 87 -3.80 -10.25 -11.94
N ILE A 88 -3.01 -10.41 -10.88
CA ILE A 88 -1.68 -11.01 -10.95
C ILE A 88 -1.77 -12.50 -11.31
N ILE A 89 -2.71 -13.25 -10.71
CA ILE A 89 -2.94 -14.66 -11.03
C ILE A 89 -3.30 -14.82 -12.50
N LYS A 90 -4.17 -13.94 -13.03
CA LYS A 90 -4.52 -13.92 -14.46
C LYS A 90 -3.29 -13.78 -15.35
N ILE A 91 -2.34 -12.88 -15.00
CA ILE A 91 -1.09 -12.69 -15.76
C ILE A 91 -0.16 -13.92 -15.66
N ILE A 92 -0.21 -14.66 -14.54
CA ILE A 92 0.59 -15.90 -14.36
C ILE A 92 0.03 -17.04 -15.21
N ASP A 93 -1.29 -17.17 -15.27
CA ASP A 93 -1.97 -18.31 -15.88
C ASP A 93 -2.16 -18.16 -17.40
N GLU A 94 -2.18 -16.92 -17.90
CA GLU A 94 -2.44 -16.64 -19.31
C GLU A 94 -1.36 -15.75 -19.94
N ASP A 95 -0.89 -16.15 -21.10
CA ASP A 95 0.02 -15.33 -21.90
C ASP A 95 -0.74 -14.18 -22.59
N ASN A 96 -0.11 -13.00 -22.70
CA ASN A 96 -0.62 -11.84 -23.43
C ASN A 96 -1.95 -11.28 -22.90
N VAL A 97 -2.10 -11.18 -21.59
CA VAL A 97 -3.25 -10.53 -20.95
C VAL A 97 -3.33 -9.07 -21.39
N THR A 98 -4.53 -8.62 -21.74
CA THR A 98 -4.79 -7.24 -22.18
C THR A 98 -5.26 -6.34 -21.04
N ASP A 99 -5.16 -5.01 -21.23
CA ASP A 99 -5.68 -4.04 -20.26
C ASP A 99 -7.18 -4.23 -20.02
N GLU A 100 -7.97 -4.58 -21.07
CA GLU A 100 -9.39 -4.82 -20.98
C GLU A 100 -9.73 -6.00 -20.06
N GLN A 101 -8.99 -7.10 -20.19
CA GLN A 101 -9.17 -8.29 -19.35
C GLN A 101 -8.83 -7.99 -17.88
N LEU A 102 -7.81 -7.17 -17.63
CA LEU A 102 -7.48 -6.73 -16.27
C LEU A 102 -8.55 -5.81 -15.68
N MET A 103 -9.12 -4.91 -16.49
CA MET A 103 -10.20 -4.01 -16.04
C MET A 103 -11.52 -4.74 -15.74
N GLU A 104 -11.71 -5.95 -16.23
CA GLU A 104 -12.85 -6.81 -15.83
C GLU A 104 -12.67 -7.33 -14.39
N ILE A 105 -11.43 -7.51 -13.93
CA ILE A 105 -11.07 -7.99 -12.60
C ILE A 105 -10.88 -6.81 -11.65
N ILE A 106 -10.00 -5.86 -12.00
CA ILE A 106 -9.70 -4.65 -11.22
C ILE A 106 -10.58 -3.52 -11.76
N LYS A 107 -11.79 -3.41 -11.23
CA LYS A 107 -12.82 -2.51 -11.76
C LYS A 107 -12.55 -1.04 -11.51
N GLY A 108 -11.75 -0.72 -10.50
CA GLY A 108 -11.42 0.65 -10.12
C GLY A 108 -10.72 0.73 -8.78
N PRO A 109 -10.34 1.95 -8.36
CA PRO A 109 -9.82 2.20 -7.02
C PRO A 109 -10.82 1.80 -5.93
N ASP A 110 -10.29 1.38 -4.78
CA ASP A 110 -11.04 1.08 -3.56
C ASP A 110 -10.59 2.04 -2.46
N PHE A 111 -11.31 3.15 -2.32
CA PHE A 111 -10.97 4.20 -1.38
C PHE A 111 -11.38 3.84 0.05
N PRO A 112 -10.48 3.94 1.05
CA PRO A 112 -10.78 3.59 2.44
C PRO A 112 -11.83 4.49 3.09
N THR A 113 -12.06 5.68 2.55
CA THR A 113 -13.11 6.62 3.01
C THR A 113 -14.44 6.44 2.29
N GLY A 114 -14.56 5.43 1.41
CA GLY A 114 -15.75 5.17 0.63
C GLY A 114 -15.96 6.20 -0.48
N GLY A 115 -17.21 6.60 -0.69
CA GLY A 115 -17.62 7.49 -1.76
C GLY A 115 -18.07 6.76 -3.01
N MET A 116 -18.59 7.50 -3.96
CA MET A 116 -19.12 6.99 -5.23
C MET A 116 -18.31 7.53 -6.39
N ILE A 117 -17.72 6.64 -7.19
CA ILE A 117 -17.04 7.01 -8.43
C ILE A 117 -18.07 7.27 -9.53
N LEU A 118 -17.95 8.38 -10.23
CA LEU A 118 -18.86 8.81 -11.29
C LEU A 118 -18.33 8.47 -12.67
N GLY A 119 -18.83 7.37 -13.22
CA GLY A 119 -18.44 6.85 -14.54
C GLY A 119 -17.10 6.13 -14.54
N THR A 120 -16.80 5.45 -15.65
CA THR A 120 -15.61 4.60 -15.80
C THR A 120 -14.52 5.20 -16.70
N THR A 121 -14.82 6.29 -17.42
CA THR A 121 -13.89 6.89 -18.40
C THR A 121 -12.55 7.26 -17.78
N GLY A 122 -12.56 7.91 -16.60
CA GLY A 122 -11.33 8.31 -15.92
C GLY A 122 -10.53 7.11 -15.39
N ILE A 123 -11.18 6.02 -14.99
CA ILE A 123 -10.53 4.77 -14.59
C ILE A 123 -9.84 4.14 -15.80
N ASN A 124 -10.57 3.99 -16.91
CA ASN A 124 -10.05 3.37 -18.13
C ASN A 124 -8.86 4.15 -18.69
N GLU A 125 -8.92 5.48 -18.66
CA GLU A 125 -7.80 6.35 -19.07
C GLU A 125 -6.59 6.14 -18.15
N ALA A 126 -6.81 6.15 -16.83
CA ALA A 126 -5.74 5.95 -15.84
C ALA A 126 -5.06 4.59 -16.00
N TYR A 127 -5.83 3.52 -16.19
CA TYR A 127 -5.29 2.17 -16.28
C TYR A 127 -4.54 1.90 -17.58
N ARG A 128 -4.96 2.53 -18.70
CA ARG A 128 -4.27 2.40 -20.00
C ARG A 128 -3.04 3.29 -20.13
N THR A 129 -3.05 4.47 -19.52
CA THR A 129 -2.02 5.49 -19.77
C THR A 129 -1.19 5.86 -18.56
N GLY A 130 -1.58 5.38 -17.36
CA GLY A 130 -1.01 5.81 -16.09
C GLY A 130 -1.44 7.20 -15.63
N ARG A 131 -2.37 7.86 -16.37
CA ARG A 131 -2.92 9.19 -16.04
C ARG A 131 -4.41 9.22 -16.29
N GLY A 132 -5.16 9.83 -15.35
CA GLY A 132 -6.60 9.95 -15.53
C GLY A 132 -7.23 10.85 -14.47
N LYS A 133 -8.50 11.18 -14.66
CA LYS A 133 -9.29 12.02 -13.74
C LYS A 133 -10.51 11.24 -13.28
N ILE A 134 -10.51 10.78 -12.03
CA ILE A 134 -11.60 10.03 -11.44
C ILE A 134 -12.43 10.97 -10.59
N ARG A 135 -13.69 11.17 -10.97
CA ARG A 135 -14.63 11.98 -10.17
C ARG A 135 -15.22 11.10 -9.06
N VAL A 136 -15.09 11.58 -7.82
CA VAL A 136 -15.61 10.92 -6.63
C VAL A 136 -16.60 11.83 -5.95
N ARG A 137 -17.71 11.30 -5.52
CA ARG A 137 -18.79 11.99 -4.83
C ARG A 137 -19.03 11.39 -3.46
N ALA A 138 -19.32 12.22 -2.47
CA ALA A 138 -19.75 11.82 -1.15
C ALA A 138 -21.02 10.95 -1.21
N VAL A 139 -21.17 10.01 -0.29
CA VAL A 139 -22.42 9.29 -0.10
C VAL A 139 -23.31 10.13 0.81
N THR A 140 -24.49 10.42 0.29
CA THR A 140 -25.45 11.31 0.95
C THR A 140 -26.83 10.69 0.96
N ASN A 141 -27.59 10.98 2.03
CA ASN A 141 -28.99 10.59 2.17
C ASN A 141 -29.84 11.78 2.57
N ILE A 142 -31.05 11.90 2.04
CA ILE A 142 -32.02 12.94 2.41
C ILE A 142 -33.03 12.31 3.36
N GLU A 143 -33.08 12.81 4.59
CA GLU A 143 -33.98 12.32 5.63
C GLU A 143 -35.04 13.38 5.97
N PRO A 144 -36.34 12.99 6.01
CA PRO A 144 -37.40 13.88 6.50
C PRO A 144 -37.30 14.05 8.02
N MET A 145 -37.64 15.25 8.50
CA MET A 145 -37.70 15.58 9.92
C MET A 145 -39.15 15.73 10.37
N ASN A 146 -39.44 15.52 11.66
CA ASN A 146 -40.79 15.56 12.25
C ASN A 146 -41.54 16.89 12.06
N ASN A 147 -40.82 17.97 11.77
CA ASN A 147 -41.37 19.33 11.57
C ASN A 147 -41.63 19.68 10.11
N GLY A 148 -41.61 18.69 9.20
CA GLY A 148 -41.80 18.89 7.75
C GLY A 148 -40.59 19.51 7.04
N LYS A 149 -39.44 19.63 7.72
CA LYS A 149 -38.14 19.97 7.13
C LYS A 149 -37.45 18.71 6.62
N ASN A 150 -36.41 18.90 5.84
CA ASN A 150 -35.50 17.83 5.44
C ASN A 150 -34.09 18.11 5.96
N ARG A 151 -33.28 17.06 6.08
CA ARG A 151 -31.85 17.16 6.33
C ARG A 151 -31.08 16.29 5.33
N ILE A 152 -29.91 16.75 4.96
CA ILE A 152 -28.95 15.98 4.16
C ILE A 152 -27.95 15.39 5.14
N ILE A 153 -27.80 14.07 5.11
CA ILE A 153 -26.81 13.35 5.90
C ILE A 153 -25.70 12.90 4.96
N VAL A 154 -24.44 13.19 5.32
CA VAL A 154 -23.26 12.73 4.60
C VAL A 154 -22.57 11.68 5.45
N THR A 155 -22.38 10.48 4.90
CA THR A 155 -21.79 9.33 5.61
C THR A 155 -20.43 8.92 5.07
N GLU A 156 -20.09 9.31 3.84
CA GLU A 156 -18.78 9.04 3.24
C GLU A 156 -18.32 10.26 2.45
N LEU A 157 -17.01 10.50 2.44
CA LEU A 157 -16.38 11.61 1.72
C LEU A 157 -15.42 11.10 0.63
N PRO A 158 -15.19 11.89 -0.43
CA PRO A 158 -14.14 11.61 -1.37
C PRO A 158 -12.78 11.47 -0.67
N TYR A 159 -11.95 10.56 -1.16
CA TYR A 159 -10.65 10.27 -0.59
C TYR A 159 -9.76 11.52 -0.51
N MET A 160 -9.05 11.68 0.60
CA MET A 160 -8.18 12.81 0.94
C MET A 160 -8.90 14.16 1.20
N VAL A 161 -10.22 14.19 1.27
CA VAL A 161 -10.97 15.37 1.67
C VAL A 161 -10.93 15.53 3.19
N ASN A 162 -10.55 16.72 3.64
CA ASN A 162 -10.57 17.09 5.06
C ASN A 162 -11.98 17.48 5.49
N LYS A 163 -12.57 16.72 6.42
CA LYS A 163 -13.95 16.91 6.88
C LYS A 163 -14.18 18.26 7.54
N ALA A 164 -13.29 18.71 8.42
CA ALA A 164 -13.42 19.98 9.12
C ALA A 164 -13.41 21.18 8.14
N ARG A 165 -12.45 21.19 7.21
CA ARG A 165 -12.38 22.23 6.16
C ARG A 165 -13.59 22.22 5.23
N LEU A 166 -14.12 21.03 4.93
CA LEU A 166 -15.36 20.90 4.15
C LEU A 166 -16.54 21.54 4.86
N ILE A 167 -16.70 21.28 6.17
CA ILE A 167 -17.76 21.87 6.99
C ILE A 167 -17.61 23.39 7.05
N GLU A 168 -16.40 23.90 7.30
CA GLU A 168 -16.10 25.33 7.26
C GLU A 168 -16.47 25.95 5.91
N LYS A 169 -16.12 25.27 4.81
CA LYS A 169 -16.44 25.74 3.45
C LYS A 169 -17.94 25.81 3.20
N ILE A 170 -18.70 24.84 3.65
CA ILE A 170 -20.17 24.89 3.58
C ILE A 170 -20.71 26.08 4.37
N ALA A 171 -20.24 26.30 5.60
CA ALA A 171 -20.64 27.43 6.43
C ALA A 171 -20.32 28.80 5.78
N GLU A 172 -19.14 28.91 5.14
CA GLU A 172 -18.79 30.12 4.36
C GLU A 172 -19.77 30.38 3.21
N LEU A 173 -20.11 29.34 2.44
CA LEU A 173 -21.03 29.47 1.30
C LEU A 173 -22.45 29.89 1.75
N VAL A 174 -22.87 29.45 2.93
CA VAL A 174 -24.14 29.90 3.55
C VAL A 174 -24.06 31.34 3.99
N ARG A 175 -22.99 31.72 4.69
CA ARG A 175 -22.76 33.11 5.15
C ARG A 175 -22.67 34.08 3.97
N ASP A 176 -22.00 33.70 2.89
CA ASP A 176 -21.83 34.48 1.66
C ASP A 176 -23.09 34.49 0.78
N LYS A 177 -24.17 33.83 1.20
CA LYS A 177 -25.44 33.66 0.45
C LYS A 177 -25.28 33.04 -0.93
N LYS A 178 -24.23 32.25 -1.13
CA LYS A 178 -24.02 31.46 -2.37
C LYS A 178 -24.86 30.19 -2.41
N ILE A 179 -25.17 29.66 -1.21
CA ILE A 179 -26.11 28.56 -1.03
C ILE A 179 -27.15 29.00 -0.01
N ASP A 180 -28.39 29.05 -0.42
CA ASP A 180 -29.53 29.40 0.44
C ASP A 180 -30.25 28.10 0.87
N GLY A 181 -30.99 28.20 1.97
CA GLY A 181 -31.87 27.11 2.44
C GLY A 181 -31.28 26.20 3.49
N ILE A 182 -30.02 26.35 3.86
CA ILE A 182 -29.39 25.63 4.99
C ILE A 182 -29.65 26.42 6.28
N THR A 183 -30.22 25.75 7.29
CA THR A 183 -30.56 26.34 8.58
C THR A 183 -29.58 25.97 9.68
N ASP A 184 -28.98 24.79 9.59
CA ASP A 184 -28.01 24.31 10.57
C ASP A 184 -27.02 23.33 9.95
N LEU A 185 -25.84 23.28 10.50
CA LEU A 185 -24.73 22.43 10.02
C LEU A 185 -23.98 21.87 11.23
N ARG A 186 -24.01 20.56 11.42
CA ARG A 186 -23.39 19.88 12.55
C ARG A 186 -22.53 18.71 12.11
N ASP A 187 -21.44 18.49 12.82
CA ASP A 187 -20.68 17.24 12.79
C ASP A 187 -21.24 16.32 13.90
N GLU A 188 -21.88 15.25 13.50
CA GLU A 188 -22.46 14.24 14.38
C GLU A 188 -21.63 12.93 14.34
N SER A 189 -20.38 12.99 13.84
CA SER A 189 -19.50 11.84 13.75
C SER A 189 -19.17 11.28 15.13
N ASP A 190 -19.22 9.97 15.27
CA ASP A 190 -18.94 9.25 16.49
C ASP A 190 -18.16 7.95 16.23
N ARG A 191 -18.11 7.04 17.21
CA ARG A 191 -17.45 5.74 17.09
C ARG A 191 -18.13 4.78 16.09
N GLN A 192 -19.36 5.05 15.70
CA GLN A 192 -20.12 4.25 14.72
C GLN A 192 -19.78 4.67 13.28
N GLY A 193 -19.25 5.88 13.10
CA GLY A 193 -18.82 6.36 11.79
C GLY A 193 -18.95 7.87 11.61
N MET A 194 -18.58 8.31 10.41
CA MET A 194 -18.68 9.70 10.00
C MET A 194 -20.14 10.05 9.71
N ARG A 195 -20.58 11.22 10.21
CA ARG A 195 -21.93 11.74 9.98
C ARG A 195 -21.93 13.26 10.00
N ILE A 196 -22.11 13.89 8.85
CA ILE A 196 -22.34 15.33 8.76
C ILE A 196 -23.85 15.55 8.54
N CYS A 197 -24.47 16.38 9.37
CA CYS A 197 -25.88 16.72 9.31
C CYS A 197 -26.06 18.16 8.80
N ILE A 198 -26.78 18.33 7.69
CA ILE A 198 -27.09 19.61 7.06
C ILE A 198 -28.61 19.78 7.07
N GLU A 199 -29.14 20.61 7.98
CA GLU A 199 -30.57 20.87 8.08
C GLU A 199 -31.03 21.91 7.08
N LEU A 200 -32.16 21.68 6.46
CA LEU A 200 -32.70 22.54 5.41
C LEU A 200 -33.96 23.27 5.89
N ARG A 201 -34.21 24.42 5.31
CA ARG A 201 -35.47 25.16 5.45
C ARG A 201 -36.61 24.39 4.81
N ARG A 202 -37.83 24.50 5.32
CA ARG A 202 -39.01 23.75 4.88
C ARG A 202 -39.37 23.95 3.40
N ASP A 203 -39.16 25.17 2.87
CA ASP A 203 -39.53 25.59 1.52
C ASP A 203 -38.49 25.27 0.45
N VAL A 204 -37.43 24.57 0.80
CA VAL A 204 -36.30 24.33 -0.09
C VAL A 204 -36.30 22.87 -0.61
N ASN A 205 -36.04 22.69 -1.90
CA ASN A 205 -35.84 21.39 -2.46
C ASN A 205 -34.44 20.84 -2.09
N PRO A 206 -34.36 19.73 -1.34
CA PRO A 206 -33.08 19.17 -0.88
C PRO A 206 -32.13 18.82 -2.02
N ASN A 207 -32.65 18.33 -3.16
CA ASN A 207 -31.80 17.95 -4.29
C ASN A 207 -31.13 19.17 -4.96
N VAL A 208 -31.81 20.33 -4.96
CA VAL A 208 -31.21 21.56 -5.50
C VAL A 208 -30.05 22.01 -4.62
N VAL A 209 -30.24 22.01 -3.29
CA VAL A 209 -29.15 22.34 -2.35
C VAL A 209 -28.00 21.36 -2.46
N LEU A 210 -28.30 20.06 -2.53
CA LEU A 210 -27.30 19.00 -2.67
C LEU A 210 -26.46 19.19 -3.96
N ASN A 211 -27.12 19.52 -5.08
CA ASN A 211 -26.41 19.78 -6.34
C ASN A 211 -25.53 21.03 -6.28
N LEU A 212 -25.94 22.07 -5.56
CA LEU A 212 -25.10 23.25 -5.30
C LEU A 212 -23.90 22.91 -4.42
N LEU A 213 -24.10 22.07 -3.41
CA LEU A 213 -23.01 21.57 -2.55
C LEU A 213 -21.98 20.75 -3.38
N TYR A 214 -22.43 19.85 -4.25
CA TYR A 214 -21.53 19.12 -5.16
C TYR A 214 -20.75 20.04 -6.11
N LYS A 215 -21.37 21.13 -6.55
CA LYS A 215 -20.75 22.08 -7.47
C LYS A 215 -19.71 22.97 -6.81
N HIS A 216 -19.92 23.35 -5.55
CA HIS A 216 -19.14 24.41 -4.89
C HIS A 216 -18.26 23.91 -3.73
N THR A 217 -18.32 22.65 -3.39
CA THR A 217 -17.54 22.04 -2.29
C THR A 217 -16.91 20.72 -2.70
N GLN A 218 -16.03 20.21 -1.85
CA GLN A 218 -15.39 18.89 -2.02
C GLN A 218 -16.31 17.70 -1.65
N LEU A 219 -17.62 17.90 -1.50
CA LEU A 219 -18.57 16.78 -1.53
C LEU A 219 -18.57 16.04 -2.87
N GLN A 220 -18.08 16.67 -3.92
CA GLN A 220 -17.64 16.04 -5.15
C GLN A 220 -16.28 16.61 -5.51
N ASP A 221 -15.32 15.73 -5.70
CA ASP A 221 -13.95 16.11 -6.04
C ASP A 221 -13.38 15.20 -7.14
N THR A 222 -12.27 15.60 -7.72
CA THR A 222 -11.60 14.86 -8.77
C THR A 222 -10.26 14.33 -8.26
N PHE A 223 -10.13 13.03 -8.18
CA PHE A 223 -8.84 12.38 -7.91
C PHE A 223 -8.04 12.32 -9.22
N GLY A 224 -6.96 13.10 -9.28
CA GLY A 224 -6.05 13.12 -10.43
C GLY A 224 -5.05 11.97 -10.32
N VAL A 225 -5.23 10.91 -11.11
CA VAL A 225 -4.33 9.75 -11.11
C VAL A 225 -3.04 10.07 -11.85
N ILE A 226 -1.91 9.79 -11.22
CA ILE A 226 -0.57 9.81 -11.82
C ILE A 226 0.17 8.59 -11.27
N MET A 227 0.24 7.53 -12.09
CA MET A 227 0.86 6.27 -11.71
C MET A 227 2.37 6.29 -12.00
N LEU A 228 3.07 7.25 -11.38
CA LEU A 228 4.51 7.37 -11.47
C LEU A 228 5.17 6.55 -10.37
N ALA A 229 6.05 5.63 -10.77
CA ALA A 229 6.84 4.79 -9.87
C ALA A 229 8.30 4.73 -10.31
N LEU A 230 9.19 4.29 -9.42
CA LEU A 230 10.59 4.06 -9.74
C LEU A 230 10.78 2.63 -10.26
N VAL A 231 11.31 2.51 -11.46
CA VAL A 231 11.74 1.24 -12.04
C VAL A 231 13.25 1.31 -12.26
N ASN A 232 14.00 0.48 -11.54
CA ASN A 232 15.48 0.54 -11.53
C ASN A 232 16.01 1.96 -11.23
N ASN A 233 15.45 2.59 -10.19
CA ASN A 233 15.76 3.97 -9.76
C ASN A 233 15.44 5.07 -10.79
N GLN A 234 14.70 4.75 -11.86
CA GLN A 234 14.26 5.74 -12.84
C GLN A 234 12.75 5.98 -12.75
N PRO A 235 12.29 7.23 -12.70
CA PRO A 235 10.87 7.53 -12.64
C PRO A 235 10.20 7.22 -13.99
N LYS A 236 9.12 6.45 -13.94
CA LYS A 236 8.31 6.11 -15.11
C LYS A 236 6.83 6.22 -14.76
N VAL A 237 6.04 6.74 -15.68
CA VAL A 237 4.59 6.63 -15.63
C VAL A 237 4.21 5.27 -16.20
N LEU A 238 3.55 4.46 -15.40
CA LEU A 238 3.20 3.07 -15.72
C LEU A 238 1.69 2.95 -15.91
N ASN A 239 1.26 2.10 -16.82
CA ASN A 239 -0.12 1.64 -16.89
C ASN A 239 -0.37 0.52 -15.85
N LEU A 240 -1.61 0.05 -15.72
CA LEU A 240 -1.94 -0.99 -14.75
C LEU A 240 -1.21 -2.30 -15.03
N LEU A 241 -1.19 -2.74 -16.28
CA LEU A 241 -0.51 -3.98 -16.70
C LEU A 241 0.99 -3.92 -16.41
N ASP A 242 1.64 -2.80 -16.70
CA ASP A 242 3.06 -2.61 -16.40
C ASP A 242 3.35 -2.70 -14.90
N MET A 243 2.52 -2.09 -14.05
CA MET A 243 2.69 -2.15 -12.59
C MET A 243 2.60 -3.58 -12.07
N LEU A 244 1.64 -4.35 -12.55
CA LEU A 244 1.47 -5.76 -12.18
C LEU A 244 2.64 -6.62 -12.69
N ASN A 245 3.09 -6.39 -13.91
CA ASN A 245 4.23 -7.11 -14.49
C ASN A 245 5.54 -6.82 -13.74
N TYR A 246 5.83 -5.56 -13.40
CA TYR A 246 7.02 -5.23 -12.61
C TYR A 246 6.98 -5.86 -11.21
N TYR A 247 5.81 -5.86 -10.57
CA TYR A 247 5.65 -6.56 -9.31
C TYR A 247 5.89 -8.08 -9.46
N LEU A 248 5.32 -8.70 -10.49
CA LEU A 248 5.52 -10.13 -10.76
C LEU A 248 6.98 -10.47 -11.05
N MET A 249 7.69 -9.64 -11.83
CA MET A 249 9.12 -9.80 -12.07
C MET A 249 9.92 -9.72 -10.77
N HIS A 250 9.62 -8.76 -9.92
CA HIS A 250 10.23 -8.63 -8.60
C HIS A 250 9.99 -9.88 -7.74
N GLN A 251 8.76 -10.41 -7.70
CA GLN A 251 8.46 -11.63 -6.95
C GLN A 251 9.20 -12.85 -7.48
N LYS A 252 9.32 -13.01 -8.80
CA LYS A 252 10.13 -14.07 -9.41
C LYS A 252 11.59 -14.00 -8.98
N GLU A 253 12.16 -12.80 -8.94
CA GLU A 253 13.53 -12.59 -8.46
C GLU A 253 13.67 -12.93 -6.97
N VAL A 254 12.78 -12.42 -6.11
CA VAL A 254 12.77 -12.70 -4.66
C VAL A 254 12.70 -14.21 -4.39
N VAL A 255 11.78 -14.92 -5.04
CA VAL A 255 11.65 -16.38 -4.88
C VAL A 255 12.89 -17.12 -5.37
N THR A 256 13.46 -16.73 -6.49
CA THR A 256 14.70 -17.34 -7.04
C THR A 256 15.86 -17.14 -6.08
N ARG A 257 16.08 -15.91 -5.59
CA ARG A 257 17.17 -15.58 -4.66
C ARG A 257 17.01 -16.30 -3.32
N ARG A 258 15.79 -16.34 -2.78
CA ARG A 258 15.47 -17.12 -1.56
C ARG A 258 15.81 -18.60 -1.74
N THR A 259 15.33 -19.20 -2.81
CA THR A 259 15.55 -20.63 -3.07
C THR A 259 17.05 -20.95 -3.22
N LYS A 260 17.80 -20.08 -3.90
CA LYS A 260 19.27 -20.22 -4.01
C LYS A 260 19.96 -20.10 -2.66
N TYR A 261 19.52 -19.17 -1.80
CA TYR A 261 20.05 -19.06 -0.44
C TYR A 261 19.78 -20.32 0.38
N ASP A 262 18.55 -20.83 0.37
CA ASP A 262 18.17 -22.05 1.09
C ASP A 262 18.92 -23.28 0.57
N LEU A 263 19.13 -23.39 -0.76
CA LEU A 263 19.93 -24.45 -1.38
C LEU A 263 21.39 -24.39 -0.88
N ASN A 264 22.04 -23.24 -0.97
CA ASN A 264 23.41 -23.07 -0.50
C ASN A 264 23.57 -23.46 0.98
N LYS A 265 22.60 -23.09 1.82
CA LYS A 265 22.58 -23.47 3.24
C LYS A 265 22.42 -24.99 3.46
N ALA A 266 21.59 -25.62 2.64
CA ALA A 266 21.42 -27.06 2.68
C ALA A 266 22.69 -27.79 2.21
N GLU A 267 23.34 -27.33 1.15
CA GLU A 267 24.61 -27.86 0.66
C GLU A 267 25.74 -27.70 1.68
N GLU A 268 25.88 -26.50 2.30
CA GLU A 268 26.84 -26.29 3.40
C GLU A 268 26.61 -27.28 4.55
N ARG A 269 25.35 -27.52 4.90
CA ARG A 269 24.99 -28.48 5.96
C ARG A 269 25.25 -29.92 5.55
N ALA A 270 24.95 -30.31 4.31
CA ALA A 270 25.24 -31.63 3.77
C ALA A 270 26.73 -31.92 3.80
N HIS A 271 27.56 -30.98 3.31
CA HIS A 271 29.03 -31.10 3.32
C HIS A 271 29.58 -31.34 4.74
N LEU A 272 29.07 -30.58 5.74
CA LEU A 272 29.47 -30.80 7.13
C LEU A 272 29.09 -32.18 7.65
N LEU A 273 27.90 -32.68 7.29
CA LEU A 273 27.44 -34.00 7.71
C LEU A 273 28.24 -35.13 7.02
N GLU A 274 28.56 -34.98 5.74
CA GLU A 274 29.43 -35.90 5.02
C GLU A 274 30.83 -36.00 5.66
N GLY A 275 31.43 -34.84 5.99
CA GLY A 275 32.69 -34.80 6.72
C GLY A 275 32.62 -35.48 8.08
N LEU A 276 31.50 -35.30 8.84
CA LEU A 276 31.27 -36.00 10.11
C LEU A 276 31.10 -37.51 9.93
N LEU A 277 30.46 -38.00 8.88
CA LEU A 277 30.33 -39.42 8.57
C LEU A 277 31.72 -40.04 8.31
N ILE A 278 32.55 -39.41 7.47
CA ILE A 278 33.94 -39.82 7.23
C ILE A 278 34.71 -39.89 8.55
N ALA A 279 34.56 -38.89 9.41
CA ALA A 279 35.23 -38.90 10.72
C ALA A 279 34.76 -40.02 11.65
N LEU A 280 33.47 -40.38 11.61
CA LEU A 280 32.93 -41.52 12.37
C LEU A 280 33.42 -42.84 11.85
N ASP A 281 33.49 -43.04 10.55
CA ASP A 281 33.99 -44.26 9.92
C ASP A 281 35.48 -44.50 10.24
N HIS A 282 36.25 -43.44 10.52
CA HIS A 282 37.68 -43.49 10.83
C HIS A 282 38.00 -42.87 12.20
N ILE A 283 37.11 -43.05 13.19
CA ILE A 283 37.15 -42.33 14.47
C ILE A 283 38.47 -42.50 15.23
N ASP A 284 39.03 -43.69 15.26
CA ASP A 284 40.30 -43.99 15.96
C ASP A 284 41.49 -43.28 15.30
N GLU A 285 41.52 -43.22 13.98
CA GLU A 285 42.56 -42.53 13.22
C GLU A 285 42.45 -40.98 13.42
N VAL A 286 41.23 -40.46 13.37
CA VAL A 286 40.96 -39.05 13.64
C VAL A 286 41.42 -38.64 15.05
N ILE A 287 41.07 -39.44 16.06
CA ILE A 287 41.52 -39.22 17.45
C ILE A 287 43.03 -39.23 17.58
N SER A 288 43.70 -40.18 16.91
CA SER A 288 45.15 -40.31 16.92
C SER A 288 45.83 -39.07 16.31
N ILE A 289 45.35 -38.58 15.16
CA ILE A 289 45.84 -37.38 14.48
C ILE A 289 45.68 -36.13 15.39
N ILE A 290 44.49 -35.97 15.99
CA ILE A 290 44.19 -34.81 16.85
C ILE A 290 45.11 -34.85 18.10
N ARG A 291 45.19 -35.98 18.79
CA ARG A 291 46.06 -36.13 19.98
C ARG A 291 47.54 -36.02 19.70
N GLY A 292 47.97 -36.44 18.51
CA GLY A 292 49.38 -36.35 18.07
C GLY A 292 49.80 -34.98 17.54
N SER A 293 48.87 -34.02 17.43
CA SER A 293 49.14 -32.69 16.96
C SER A 293 49.32 -31.72 18.12
N LYS A 294 50.28 -30.81 18.01
CA LYS A 294 50.60 -29.82 19.07
C LYS A 294 49.68 -28.61 19.03
N THR A 295 49.12 -28.28 17.88
CA THR A 295 48.27 -27.09 17.68
C THR A 295 47.06 -27.45 16.81
N THR A 296 45.98 -26.67 16.94
CA THR A 296 44.76 -26.83 16.11
C THR A 296 45.03 -26.68 14.62
N PRO A 297 45.87 -25.72 14.12
CA PRO A 297 46.20 -25.64 12.70
C PRO A 297 46.90 -26.90 12.19
N GLU A 298 47.85 -27.46 12.95
CA GLU A 298 48.56 -28.69 12.59
C GLU A 298 47.62 -29.90 12.49
N ALA A 299 46.66 -30.02 13.44
CA ALA A 299 45.64 -31.08 13.39
C ALA A 299 44.74 -30.91 12.16
N LYS A 300 44.32 -29.69 11.86
CA LYS A 300 43.52 -29.39 10.67
C LYS A 300 44.23 -29.79 9.37
N GLU A 301 45.48 -29.39 9.23
CA GLU A 301 46.30 -29.69 8.05
C GLU A 301 46.47 -31.19 7.85
N LYS A 302 46.78 -31.95 8.92
CA LYS A 302 46.92 -33.40 8.87
C LYS A 302 45.60 -34.11 8.50
N LEU A 303 44.47 -33.64 9.07
CA LEU A 303 43.16 -34.17 8.72
C LEU A 303 42.78 -33.90 7.27
N MET A 304 43.01 -32.68 6.79
CA MET A 304 42.77 -32.30 5.38
C MET A 304 43.66 -33.09 4.43
N ASN A 305 44.93 -33.33 4.74
CA ASN A 305 45.82 -34.16 3.91
C ASN A 305 45.43 -35.61 3.87
N ARG A 306 44.76 -36.12 4.89
CA ARG A 306 44.37 -37.54 5.01
C ARG A 306 43.00 -37.86 4.41
N PHE A 307 42.01 -36.96 4.62
CA PHE A 307 40.61 -37.23 4.29
C PHE A 307 40.05 -36.29 3.19
N GLY A 308 40.76 -35.29 2.70
CA GLY A 308 40.39 -34.40 1.61
C GLY A 308 39.84 -33.08 2.06
#